data_e7e36b84019485c17cccc5b76c37170a
#
_entry.id   e7e36b84019485c17cccc5b76c37170a
#
_cell.length_a   1.000
_cell.length_b   1.000
_cell.length_c   1.000
_cell.angle_alpha   90.00
_cell.angle_beta   90.00
_cell.angle_gamma   90.00
#
_symmetry.space_group_name_H-M   'P 1'
#
loop_
_entity.id
_entity.type
_entity.pdbx_description
1 polymer ?
#
loop_
_entity_poly.entity_id
_entity_poly.type
_entity_poly.pdbx_seq_one_letter_code
_entity_poly.pdbx_strand_id
1 'polypeptide(L)'
;MITRRYLLGTAGAGAALAVSGLGLPKFSEAEAASVGLSPGVPGGISSYVTMGTLPGKKPLIQLADRPPNFESPLEYFRTPITPNDQFFVRYHLADIPEIKAETYKIAVGGDGANGQAEITLDDLKKMPAVEVVAVNQCSGNRRGLSTPHVPGVEWGYGAMGCARWKGARLKDVLDKAGLKKEAIEIAFNGADGPSVDKTPDFIKSLPVSKAIDPDTIVAYEMNGAPLPHLHGFPARLIVPGWTGTYWMKHLISITALTKPLGGFWMNPAYRIPVGLFPVVARFVSQETATNTPITEIVVNSLITSHRDGAKVKRGKVAIGGLAWDGGYGIRAVDVSTDGGKTWSGATLGQDLGRYAFRPWSFDLQAKSGKNTILVNATNKIGQTQTGTLLFNGAGYHNNVMQSITLTA
;
A
#
# COMPACT_ATOMS: atom_id res chain seq x y z
N MET A 1 -47.43 -6.92 -10.17
CA MET A 1 -47.40 -8.32 -10.65
C MET A 1 -46.98 -8.31 -12.12
N ILE A 2 -45.72 -8.45 -12.44
CA ILE A 2 -45.24 -8.87 -13.76
C ILE A 2 -44.01 -9.75 -13.53
N THR A 3 -44.16 -10.98 -13.96
CA THR A 3 -43.30 -12.13 -13.78
C THR A 3 -42.01 -12.08 -14.63
N ARG A 4 -40.92 -12.51 -14.02
CA ARG A 4 -39.74 -13.02 -14.73
C ARG A 4 -40.11 -14.24 -15.55
N ARG A 5 -39.72 -14.27 -16.83
CA ARG A 5 -39.28 -15.50 -17.54
C ARG A 5 -38.87 -15.22 -18.99
N TYR A 6 -37.77 -15.93 -19.38
CA TYR A 6 -37.30 -16.28 -20.71
C TYR A 6 -36.52 -15.21 -21.53
N LEU A 7 -35.24 -15.50 -21.69
CA LEU A 7 -34.65 -15.67 -23.00
C LEU A 7 -33.35 -16.48 -22.90
N LEU A 8 -33.54 -17.78 -23.14
CA LEU A 8 -32.49 -18.70 -23.59
C LEU A 8 -32.66 -18.86 -25.12
N GLY A 9 -31.54 -18.79 -25.82
CA GLY A 9 -31.41 -19.40 -27.15
C GLY A 9 -31.36 -18.43 -28.32
N THR A 10 -30.19 -18.27 -28.89
CA THR A 10 -29.86 -18.84 -30.21
C THR A 10 -28.40 -18.55 -30.53
N ALA A 11 -27.71 -19.60 -30.90
CA ALA A 11 -26.39 -19.54 -31.51
C ALA A 11 -26.49 -18.86 -32.89
N GLY A 12 -25.61 -17.89 -33.15
CA GLY A 12 -25.46 -17.26 -34.43
C GLY A 12 -23.97 -17.03 -34.71
N ALA A 13 -23.52 -17.70 -35.74
CA ALA A 13 -22.14 -17.75 -36.22
C ALA A 13 -21.59 -16.39 -36.68
N GLY A 14 -20.34 -16.17 -36.40
CA GLY A 14 -19.35 -15.62 -37.32
C GLY A 14 -19.47 -14.18 -37.76
N ALA A 15 -18.66 -13.29 -37.20
CA ALA A 15 -17.92 -12.30 -37.97
C ALA A 15 -16.62 -11.99 -37.27
N ALA A 16 -15.53 -12.56 -37.75
CA ALA A 16 -14.18 -12.16 -37.38
C ALA A 16 -13.93 -10.78 -38.00
N LEU A 17 -14.00 -9.74 -37.19
CA LEU A 17 -13.43 -8.45 -37.53
C LEU A 17 -11.95 -8.50 -37.14
N ALA A 18 -11.10 -8.67 -38.15
CA ALA A 18 -9.67 -8.45 -38.04
C ALA A 18 -9.42 -6.96 -37.76
N VAL A 19 -9.19 -6.60 -36.52
CA VAL A 19 -8.56 -5.34 -36.14
C VAL A 19 -7.05 -5.59 -36.19
N SER A 20 -6.47 -5.24 -37.34
CA SER A 20 -5.03 -5.18 -37.53
C SER A 20 -4.42 -4.07 -36.68
N GLY A 21 -3.47 -4.42 -35.85
CA GLY A 21 -2.33 -3.57 -35.51
C GLY A 21 -2.48 -2.61 -34.35
N LEU A 22 -2.44 -3.12 -33.14
CA LEU A 22 -1.67 -2.61 -32.01
C LEU A 22 -1.25 -3.84 -31.23
N GLY A 23 0.00 -4.27 -31.48
CA GLY A 23 0.55 -5.45 -30.84
C GLY A 23 0.74 -5.20 -29.34
N LEU A 24 -0.18 -5.69 -28.53
CA LEU A 24 0.10 -5.91 -27.13
C LEU A 24 1.28 -6.89 -27.05
N PRO A 25 2.31 -6.63 -26.26
CA PRO A 25 3.41 -7.56 -26.10
C PRO A 25 2.83 -8.88 -25.58
N LYS A 26 2.92 -9.93 -26.37
CA LYS A 26 2.63 -11.30 -25.94
C LYS A 26 3.75 -11.69 -24.97
N PHE A 27 3.46 -11.75 -23.68
CA PHE A 27 4.33 -12.41 -22.75
C PHE A 27 4.46 -13.88 -23.17
N SER A 28 5.67 -14.39 -23.27
CA SER A 28 5.87 -15.83 -23.43
C SER A 28 5.42 -16.52 -22.13
N GLU A 29 4.88 -17.75 -22.25
CA GLU A 29 4.56 -18.57 -21.07
C GLU A 29 5.78 -18.76 -20.14
N ALA A 30 7.00 -18.68 -20.69
CA ALA A 30 8.23 -18.74 -19.94
C ALA A 30 8.49 -17.48 -19.08
N GLU A 31 8.09 -16.28 -19.53
CA GLU A 31 8.20 -15.06 -18.74
C GLU A 31 7.15 -15.01 -17.62
N ALA A 32 5.93 -15.45 -17.89
CA ALA A 32 4.91 -15.62 -16.87
C ALA A 32 5.31 -16.69 -15.82
N ALA A 33 5.98 -17.74 -16.22
CA ALA A 33 6.47 -18.77 -15.33
C ALA A 33 7.71 -18.34 -14.49
N SER A 34 8.47 -17.34 -14.93
CA SER A 34 9.63 -16.84 -14.21
C SER A 34 9.28 -15.81 -13.13
N VAL A 35 8.15 -15.13 -13.29
CA VAL A 35 7.60 -14.20 -12.29
C VAL A 35 6.64 -14.99 -11.43
N GLY A 36 7.12 -15.44 -10.31
CA GLY A 36 6.28 -16.22 -9.44
C GLY A 36 5.06 -15.49 -8.91
N LEU A 37 3.91 -16.07 -9.15
CA LEU A 37 2.64 -15.57 -8.70
C LEU A 37 2.51 -15.65 -7.18
N SER A 38 1.97 -14.62 -6.54
CA SER A 38 1.69 -14.64 -5.11
C SER A 38 0.73 -15.79 -4.78
N PRO A 39 1.09 -16.74 -3.90
CA PRO A 39 0.14 -17.74 -3.44
C PRO A 39 -0.94 -17.06 -2.61
N GLY A 40 -2.18 -17.44 -2.81
CA GLY A 40 -3.26 -16.99 -1.95
C GLY A 40 -4.09 -15.81 -2.45
N VAL A 41 -4.22 -15.66 -3.76
CA VAL A 41 -5.41 -14.97 -4.29
C VAL A 41 -6.61 -15.88 -3.99
N PRO A 42 -7.62 -15.42 -3.25
CA PRO A 42 -8.67 -16.30 -2.75
C PRO A 42 -9.48 -16.93 -3.87
N GLY A 43 -9.88 -18.12 -3.59
CA GLY A 43 -10.74 -19.06 -4.29
C GLY A 43 -11.35 -18.68 -5.62
N GLY A 44 -11.06 -19.45 -6.65
CA GLY A 44 -11.63 -19.34 -7.98
C GLY A 44 -10.88 -18.41 -8.94
N ILE A 45 -10.09 -17.46 -8.44
CA ILE A 45 -9.30 -16.52 -9.27
C ILE A 45 -7.82 -16.93 -9.34
N SER A 46 -7.36 -17.80 -8.45
CA SER A 46 -5.95 -18.22 -8.37
C SER A 46 -5.40 -18.87 -9.66
N SER A 47 -6.26 -19.37 -10.53
CA SER A 47 -5.88 -19.90 -11.84
C SER A 47 -5.77 -18.83 -12.95
N TYR A 48 -6.14 -17.58 -12.65
CA TYR A 48 -6.26 -16.49 -13.64
C TYR A 48 -5.58 -15.20 -13.20
N VAL A 49 -4.47 -15.29 -12.50
CA VAL A 49 -3.71 -14.08 -12.18
C VAL A 49 -3.13 -13.51 -13.47
N THR A 50 -3.67 -12.38 -13.90
CA THR A 50 -3.16 -11.65 -15.06
C THR A 50 -1.95 -10.82 -14.64
N MET A 51 -0.84 -11.02 -15.34
CA MET A 51 0.31 -10.14 -15.23
C MET A 51 0.14 -9.01 -16.24
N GLY A 52 0.28 -7.78 -15.78
CA GLY A 52 0.22 -6.59 -16.62
C GLY A 52 1.52 -5.80 -16.55
N THR A 53 1.82 -5.09 -17.64
CA THR A 53 2.98 -4.19 -17.71
C THR A 53 2.50 -2.74 -17.84
N LEU A 54 3.00 -1.89 -16.96
CA LEU A 54 2.80 -0.45 -16.99
C LEU A 54 4.10 0.25 -17.44
N PRO A 55 4.04 1.47 -17.98
CA PRO A 55 5.24 2.23 -18.34
C PRO A 55 6.22 2.32 -17.16
N GLY A 56 7.48 1.94 -17.41
CA GLY A 56 8.54 1.95 -16.40
C GLY A 56 8.42 0.87 -15.31
N LYS A 57 7.58 -0.16 -15.52
CA LYS A 57 7.38 -1.25 -14.57
C LYS A 57 7.81 -2.60 -15.14
N LYS A 58 8.35 -3.45 -14.29
CA LYS A 58 8.36 -4.91 -14.51
C LYS A 58 6.92 -5.43 -14.42
N PRO A 59 6.66 -6.65 -14.91
CA PRO A 59 5.32 -7.25 -14.81
C PRO A 59 4.82 -7.26 -13.37
N LEU A 60 3.63 -6.73 -13.14
CA LEU A 60 2.93 -6.70 -11.86
C LEU A 60 1.63 -7.52 -11.97
N ILE A 61 1.11 -7.98 -10.85
CA ILE A 61 -0.20 -8.65 -10.80
C ILE A 61 -1.28 -7.59 -11.03
N GLN A 62 -2.01 -7.71 -12.13
CA GLN A 62 -3.08 -6.78 -12.51
C GLN A 62 -4.39 -7.16 -11.82
N LEU A 63 -4.91 -6.26 -10.98
CA LEU A 63 -6.22 -6.42 -10.31
C LEU A 63 -7.29 -5.54 -10.92
N ALA A 64 -6.92 -4.40 -11.49
CA ALA A 64 -7.78 -3.53 -12.27
C ALA A 64 -6.91 -2.69 -13.21
N ASP A 65 -7.44 -2.40 -14.39
CA ASP A 65 -6.76 -1.59 -15.40
C ASP A 65 -7.08 -0.11 -15.25
N ARG A 66 -8.33 0.22 -14.96
CA ARG A 66 -8.78 1.62 -14.84
C ARG A 66 -9.74 1.80 -13.65
N PRO A 67 -9.34 2.53 -12.58
CA PRO A 67 -8.00 3.04 -12.34
C PRO A 67 -6.97 1.91 -12.18
N PRO A 68 -5.69 2.15 -12.52
CA PRO A 68 -4.69 1.09 -12.44
C PRO A 68 -4.43 0.66 -10.99
N ASN A 69 -4.63 -0.63 -10.74
CA ASN A 69 -4.38 -1.29 -9.47
C ASN A 69 -3.59 -2.56 -9.73
N PHE A 70 -2.28 -2.50 -9.44
CA PHE A 70 -1.32 -3.54 -9.76
C PHE A 70 -0.50 -3.88 -8.53
N GLU A 71 -0.44 -5.15 -8.18
CA GLU A 71 0.23 -5.68 -7.00
C GLU A 71 1.64 -6.16 -7.34
N SER A 72 2.60 -5.91 -6.44
CA SER A 72 3.94 -6.48 -6.55
C SER A 72 3.92 -7.97 -6.23
N PRO A 73 4.43 -8.86 -7.11
CA PRO A 73 4.67 -10.26 -6.78
C PRO A 73 5.56 -10.42 -5.55
N LEU A 74 5.35 -11.44 -4.72
CA LEU A 74 6.15 -11.67 -3.50
C LEU A 74 7.65 -11.79 -3.76
N GLU A 75 8.03 -12.27 -4.93
CA GLU A 75 9.43 -12.42 -5.35
C GLU A 75 10.16 -11.08 -5.48
N TYR A 76 9.44 -9.97 -5.58
CA TYR A 76 10.04 -8.63 -5.62
C TYR A 76 10.46 -8.12 -4.23
N PHE A 77 10.09 -8.83 -3.17
CA PHE A 77 10.45 -8.49 -1.80
C PHE A 77 11.67 -9.27 -1.28
N ARG A 78 12.69 -9.42 -2.13
CA ARG A 78 13.97 -10.11 -1.77
C ARG A 78 14.90 -9.21 -0.95
N THR A 79 14.72 -7.90 -1.04
CA THR A 79 15.51 -6.89 -0.34
C THR A 79 14.59 -5.95 0.44
N PRO A 80 15.09 -5.27 1.49
CA PRO A 80 14.27 -4.35 2.27
C PRO A 80 13.87 -3.07 1.52
N ILE A 81 14.51 -2.77 0.38
CA ILE A 81 14.12 -1.67 -0.50
C ILE A 81 13.51 -2.27 -1.77
N THR A 82 12.31 -1.87 -2.09
CA THR A 82 11.60 -2.27 -3.31
C THR A 82 12.02 -1.38 -4.46
N PRO A 83 12.59 -1.89 -5.56
CA PRO A 83 12.94 -1.11 -6.74
C PRO A 83 11.73 -0.36 -7.32
N ASN A 84 11.96 0.80 -7.92
CA ASN A 84 10.89 1.65 -8.47
C ASN A 84 10.06 0.92 -9.54
N ASP A 85 10.69 0.10 -10.35
CA ASP A 85 10.05 -0.71 -11.41
C ASP A 85 9.27 -1.92 -10.89
N GLN A 86 9.47 -2.30 -9.62
CA GLN A 86 8.81 -3.42 -8.95
C GLN A 86 7.76 -3.00 -7.92
N PHE A 87 7.64 -1.70 -7.65
CA PHE A 87 6.75 -1.15 -6.65
C PHE A 87 5.30 -1.17 -7.12
N PHE A 88 4.34 -1.56 -6.27
CA PHE A 88 2.92 -1.64 -6.59
C PHE A 88 2.34 -0.29 -7.05
N VAL A 89 1.28 -0.33 -7.85
CA VAL A 89 0.57 0.85 -8.35
C VAL A 89 -0.87 0.83 -7.86
N ARG A 90 -1.32 1.95 -7.26
CA ARG A 90 -2.68 2.13 -6.78
C ARG A 90 -3.16 3.55 -7.07
N TYR A 91 -4.27 3.66 -7.81
CA TYR A 91 -5.00 4.91 -8.00
C TYR A 91 -6.46 4.75 -7.56
N HIS A 92 -7.05 5.83 -7.04
CA HIS A 92 -8.47 5.91 -6.74
C HIS A 92 -9.27 6.40 -7.92
N LEU A 93 -8.71 7.37 -8.64
CA LEU A 93 -9.31 8.01 -9.79
C LEU A 93 -8.62 7.52 -11.06
N ALA A 94 -9.33 7.57 -12.18
CA ALA A 94 -8.88 6.95 -13.42
C ALA A 94 -8.20 7.93 -14.37
N ASP A 95 -8.33 9.22 -14.14
CA ASP A 95 -7.64 10.24 -14.90
C ASP A 95 -6.31 10.59 -14.20
N ILE A 96 -5.21 10.07 -14.76
CA ILE A 96 -3.87 10.26 -14.22
C ILE A 96 -3.22 11.41 -15.01
N PRO A 97 -2.82 12.50 -14.33
CA PRO A 97 -2.36 13.70 -15.02
C PRO A 97 -0.96 13.55 -15.61
N GLU A 98 -0.76 14.14 -16.77
CA GLU A 98 0.55 14.40 -17.34
C GLU A 98 1.03 15.78 -16.87
N ILE A 99 1.97 15.83 -15.94
CA ILE A 99 2.43 17.07 -15.32
C ILE A 99 3.84 17.41 -15.79
N LYS A 100 4.02 18.65 -16.25
CA LYS A 100 5.33 19.20 -16.62
C LYS A 100 5.97 19.82 -15.36
N ALA A 101 7.20 19.44 -15.05
CA ALA A 101 7.92 19.89 -13.87
C ALA A 101 8.13 21.42 -13.86
N GLU A 102 8.31 22.01 -15.05
CA GLU A 102 8.61 23.44 -15.24
C GLU A 102 7.43 24.36 -14.85
N THR A 103 6.20 23.85 -14.99
CA THR A 103 4.98 24.61 -14.68
C THR A 103 4.29 24.14 -13.40
N TYR A 104 4.87 23.12 -12.76
CA TYR A 104 4.29 22.52 -11.56
C TYR A 104 4.37 23.45 -10.36
N LYS A 105 3.24 23.54 -9.64
CA LYS A 105 3.11 24.31 -8.41
C LYS A 105 2.22 23.59 -7.42
N ILE A 106 2.49 23.79 -6.15
CA ILE A 106 1.64 23.38 -5.02
C ILE A 106 1.05 24.66 -4.40
N ALA A 107 -0.26 24.77 -4.40
CA ALA A 107 -0.94 25.83 -3.66
C ALA A 107 -0.97 25.50 -2.16
N VAL A 108 -0.53 26.42 -1.30
CA VAL A 108 -0.53 26.25 0.16
C VAL A 108 -1.33 27.39 0.77
N GLY A 109 -2.32 27.09 1.61
CA GLY A 109 -3.19 28.11 2.21
C GLY A 109 -4.33 27.53 3.02
N GLY A 110 -5.51 28.14 2.95
CA GLY A 110 -6.74 27.72 3.63
C GLY A 110 -7.15 28.64 4.78
N ASP A 111 -8.33 28.39 5.39
CA ASP A 111 -8.85 29.20 6.48
C ASP A 111 -8.05 29.04 7.80
N GLY A 112 -7.33 27.95 7.93
CA GLY A 112 -6.36 27.67 9.01
C GLY A 112 -4.94 28.20 8.74
N ALA A 113 -4.69 28.91 7.63
CA ALA A 113 -3.43 29.55 7.33
C ALA A 113 -3.47 31.08 7.49
N ASN A 114 -2.32 31.70 7.80
CA ASN A 114 -2.19 33.15 7.91
C ASN A 114 -2.13 33.85 6.54
N GLY A 115 -1.66 33.13 5.51
CA GLY A 115 -1.53 33.61 4.15
C GLY A 115 -1.66 32.50 3.13
N GLN A 116 -1.23 32.81 1.90
CA GLN A 116 -1.17 31.86 0.79
C GLN A 116 0.24 31.84 0.22
N ALA A 117 0.67 30.68 -0.29
CA ALA A 117 1.93 30.53 -1.01
C ALA A 117 1.75 29.57 -2.20
N GLU A 118 2.51 29.78 -3.24
CA GLU A 118 2.71 28.82 -4.33
C GLU A 118 4.13 28.29 -4.23
N ILE A 119 4.31 26.98 -4.23
CA ILE A 119 5.61 26.32 -4.12
C ILE A 119 5.88 25.58 -5.42
N THR A 120 6.87 26.03 -6.16
CA THR A 120 7.36 25.33 -7.36
C THR A 120 8.20 24.10 -6.97
N LEU A 121 8.45 23.21 -7.93
CA LEU A 121 9.36 22.08 -7.70
C LEU A 121 10.77 22.55 -7.30
N ASP A 122 11.24 23.66 -7.90
CA ASP A 122 12.55 24.24 -7.58
C ASP A 122 12.59 24.85 -6.18
N ASP A 123 11.51 25.51 -5.74
CA ASP A 123 11.40 26.00 -4.37
C ASP A 123 11.42 24.87 -3.36
N LEU A 124 10.71 23.78 -3.66
CA LEU A 124 10.69 22.57 -2.82
C LEU A 124 12.10 21.96 -2.71
N LYS A 125 12.87 21.91 -3.81
CA LYS A 125 14.23 21.39 -3.84
C LYS A 125 15.25 22.28 -3.13
N LYS A 126 14.98 23.59 -3.01
CA LYS A 126 15.82 24.53 -2.25
C LYS A 126 15.59 24.46 -0.74
N MET A 127 14.50 23.86 -0.27
CA MET A 127 14.26 23.65 1.16
C MET A 127 15.23 22.60 1.72
N PRO A 128 15.49 22.58 3.05
CA PRO A 128 16.31 21.54 3.67
C PRO A 128 15.74 20.15 3.35
N ALA A 129 16.53 19.36 2.60
CA ALA A 129 16.11 18.02 2.21
C ALA A 129 16.29 17.02 3.35
N VAL A 130 15.33 16.13 3.50
CA VAL A 130 15.39 14.97 4.39
C VAL A 130 15.12 13.70 3.61
N GLU A 131 15.69 12.59 4.05
CA GLU A 131 15.43 11.26 3.50
C GLU A 131 14.79 10.37 4.57
N VAL A 132 13.70 9.69 4.23
CA VAL A 132 13.01 8.74 5.09
C VAL A 132 12.87 7.40 4.37
N VAL A 133 13.30 6.32 5.01
CA VAL A 133 13.06 4.97 4.51
C VAL A 133 11.74 4.48 5.10
N ALA A 134 10.74 4.29 4.26
CA ALA A 134 9.40 3.96 4.75
C ALA A 134 8.61 3.05 3.82
N VAL A 135 7.83 2.17 4.45
CA VAL A 135 6.85 1.31 3.80
C VAL A 135 5.61 2.13 3.44
N ASN A 136 5.25 2.14 2.17
CA ASN A 136 3.92 2.52 1.71
C ASN A 136 3.09 1.23 1.55
N GLN A 137 1.97 1.15 2.24
CA GLN A 137 1.06 0.01 2.18
C GLN A 137 -0.38 0.48 1.98
N CYS A 138 -1.08 -0.10 1.01
CA CYS A 138 -2.52 0.12 0.84
C CYS A 138 -3.28 -0.35 2.09
N SER A 139 -4.28 0.43 2.53
CA SER A 139 -5.14 0.06 3.67
C SER A 139 -5.81 -1.30 3.49
N GLY A 140 -6.09 -1.67 2.24
CA GLY A 140 -6.69 -2.95 1.87
C GLY A 140 -5.69 -4.05 1.53
N ASN A 141 -4.39 -3.90 1.79
CA ASN A 141 -3.43 -4.98 1.57
C ASN A 141 -3.91 -6.26 2.26
N ARG A 142 -3.89 -7.40 1.55
CA ARG A 142 -4.41 -8.72 1.98
C ARG A 142 -5.95 -8.80 2.07
N ARG A 143 -6.70 -7.82 1.55
CA ARG A 143 -8.19 -7.87 1.52
C ARG A 143 -8.69 -9.11 0.80
N GLY A 144 -8.10 -9.46 -0.33
CA GLY A 144 -8.44 -10.64 -1.11
C GLY A 144 -8.29 -11.96 -0.34
N LEU A 145 -7.62 -11.98 0.80
CA LEU A 145 -7.47 -13.15 1.69
C LEU A 145 -8.54 -13.20 2.78
N SER A 146 -9.52 -12.30 2.77
CA SER A 146 -10.57 -12.26 3.79
C SER A 146 -11.65 -13.32 3.53
N THR A 147 -12.04 -14.01 4.59
CA THR A 147 -13.19 -14.92 4.57
C THR A 147 -14.11 -14.55 5.75
N PRO A 148 -15.38 -14.20 5.50
CA PRO A 148 -16.01 -14.09 4.19
C PRO A 148 -15.40 -12.98 3.31
N HIS A 149 -15.65 -13.08 2.00
CA HIS A 149 -15.21 -12.11 1.01
C HIS A 149 -15.81 -10.72 1.28
N VAL A 150 -15.02 -9.66 1.02
CA VAL A 150 -15.44 -8.27 1.19
C VAL A 150 -15.22 -7.47 -0.10
N PRO A 151 -16.04 -6.45 -0.39
CA PRO A 151 -15.95 -5.67 -1.61
C PRO A 151 -14.67 -4.81 -1.64
N GLY A 152 -14.20 -4.47 -2.82
CA GLY A 152 -13.05 -3.61 -3.10
C GLY A 152 -11.98 -4.34 -3.91
N VAL A 153 -10.84 -3.68 -4.15
CA VAL A 153 -9.73 -4.31 -4.87
C VAL A 153 -9.15 -5.46 -4.05
N GLU A 154 -9.12 -6.64 -4.64
CA GLU A 154 -8.77 -7.90 -4.00
C GLU A 154 -7.26 -8.12 -3.88
N TRP A 155 -6.59 -7.20 -3.19
CA TRP A 155 -5.17 -7.30 -2.95
C TRP A 155 -4.78 -8.62 -2.26
N GLY A 156 -3.74 -9.28 -2.77
CA GLY A 156 -3.01 -10.31 -2.06
C GLY A 156 -2.04 -9.70 -1.05
N TYR A 157 -0.78 -10.10 -1.11
CA TYR A 157 0.24 -9.63 -0.15
C TYR A 157 1.00 -8.39 -0.59
N GLY A 158 0.98 -8.05 -1.87
CA GLY A 158 1.94 -7.12 -2.50
C GLY A 158 1.44 -5.71 -2.74
N ALA A 159 0.30 -5.28 -2.17
CA ALA A 159 -0.11 -3.88 -2.20
C ALA A 159 0.72 -3.02 -1.23
N MET A 160 2.03 -3.18 -1.29
CA MET A 160 3.01 -2.51 -0.45
C MET A 160 4.36 -2.37 -1.15
N GLY A 161 5.24 -1.58 -0.57
CA GLY A 161 6.64 -1.46 -0.96
C GLY A 161 7.36 -0.54 0.00
N CYS A 162 8.67 -0.71 0.15
CA CYS A 162 9.52 0.16 0.96
C CYS A 162 10.51 0.89 0.06
N ALA A 163 10.64 2.19 0.22
CA ALA A 163 11.58 2.99 -0.55
C ALA A 163 12.26 4.06 0.31
N ARG A 164 13.35 4.61 -0.23
CA ARG A 164 13.98 5.83 0.25
C ARG A 164 13.25 7.01 -0.39
N TRP A 165 12.62 7.83 0.43
CA TRP A 165 11.86 9.00 0.01
C TRP A 165 12.64 10.24 0.41
N LYS A 166 12.96 11.11 -0.56
CA LYS A 166 13.67 12.35 -0.29
C LYS A 166 12.80 13.53 -0.70
N GLY A 167 12.75 14.55 0.19
CA GLY A 167 11.95 15.75 -0.02
C GLY A 167 12.15 16.78 1.08
N ALA A 168 11.27 17.78 1.11
CA ALA A 168 11.20 18.78 2.17
C ALA A 168 10.23 18.32 3.28
N ARG A 169 10.48 18.69 4.53
CA ARG A 169 9.49 18.49 5.59
C ARG A 169 8.20 19.21 5.25
N LEU A 170 7.07 18.55 5.48
CA LEU A 170 5.78 19.19 5.26
C LEU A 170 5.62 20.44 6.14
N LYS A 171 6.15 20.42 7.36
CA LYS A 171 6.19 21.60 8.23
C LYS A 171 6.83 22.81 7.55
N ASP A 172 7.99 22.63 6.89
CA ASP A 172 8.72 23.73 6.24
C ASP A 172 7.92 24.30 5.04
N VAL A 173 7.14 23.44 4.36
CA VAL A 173 6.20 23.86 3.30
C VAL A 173 5.04 24.67 3.88
N LEU A 174 4.45 24.20 4.98
CA LEU A 174 3.34 24.87 5.69
C LEU A 174 3.77 26.22 6.26
N ASP A 175 5.00 26.35 6.74
CA ASP A 175 5.56 27.60 7.30
C ASP A 175 5.59 28.74 6.25
N LYS A 176 5.54 28.44 4.93
CA LYS A 176 5.45 29.46 3.87
C LYS A 176 4.11 30.22 3.88
N ALA A 177 3.05 29.58 4.28
CA ALA A 177 1.73 30.21 4.45
C ALA A 177 1.45 30.56 5.94
N GLY A 178 2.19 29.95 6.86
CA GLY A 178 2.00 30.03 8.30
C GLY A 178 0.71 29.38 8.79
N LEU A 179 0.76 28.65 9.89
CA LEU A 179 -0.41 28.02 10.49
C LEU A 179 -1.03 28.91 11.58
N LYS A 180 -2.35 29.03 11.57
CA LYS A 180 -3.10 29.61 12.69
C LYS A 180 -3.20 28.61 13.84
N LYS A 181 -3.42 29.11 15.05
CA LYS A 181 -3.63 28.27 16.25
C LYS A 181 -4.90 27.42 16.15
N GLU A 182 -5.90 27.93 15.42
CA GLU A 182 -7.20 27.32 15.18
C GLU A 182 -7.17 26.24 14.11
N ALA A 183 -6.05 26.05 13.40
CA ALA A 183 -5.90 24.97 12.45
C ALA A 183 -5.96 23.62 13.16
N ILE A 184 -6.81 22.73 12.68
CA ILE A 184 -7.00 21.39 13.26
C ILE A 184 -6.57 20.27 12.31
N GLU A 185 -6.73 20.48 11.02
CA GLU A 185 -6.39 19.51 9.97
C GLU A 185 -5.69 20.19 8.80
N ILE A 186 -4.88 19.42 8.09
CA ILE A 186 -4.29 19.81 6.81
C ILE A 186 -4.85 18.86 5.75
N ALA A 187 -5.56 19.40 4.77
CA ALA A 187 -6.09 18.65 3.63
C ALA A 187 -5.12 18.68 2.45
N PHE A 188 -5.13 17.61 1.67
CA PHE A 188 -4.25 17.41 0.52
C PHE A 188 -5.07 16.95 -0.67
N ASN A 189 -4.79 17.53 -1.84
CA ASN A 189 -5.34 17.11 -3.11
C ASN A 189 -4.22 16.84 -4.13
N GLY A 190 -4.41 15.80 -4.93
CA GLY A 190 -3.60 15.47 -6.09
C GLY A 190 -4.19 16.05 -7.37
N ALA A 191 -3.45 15.99 -8.45
CA ALA A 191 -3.92 16.42 -9.78
C ALA A 191 -4.64 15.29 -10.55
N ASP A 192 -4.76 14.07 -9.96
CA ASP A 192 -5.56 13.00 -10.53
C ASP A 192 -7.06 13.34 -10.38
N GLY A 193 -7.84 13.00 -11.40
CA GLY A 193 -9.24 13.39 -11.48
C GLY A 193 -10.20 12.23 -11.68
N PRO A 194 -11.50 12.47 -11.43
CA PRO A 194 -12.55 11.51 -11.71
C PRO A 194 -12.86 11.43 -13.22
N SER A 195 -13.18 10.23 -13.71
CA SER A 195 -13.62 10.03 -15.10
C SER A 195 -15.05 10.53 -15.35
N VAL A 196 -15.82 10.76 -14.30
CA VAL A 196 -17.21 11.27 -14.33
C VAL A 196 -17.44 12.22 -13.17
N ASP A 197 -18.17 13.30 -13.40
CA ASP A 197 -18.39 14.41 -12.45
C ASP A 197 -18.98 13.99 -11.10
N LYS A 198 -19.71 12.88 -11.07
CA LYS A 198 -20.33 12.38 -9.84
C LYS A 198 -19.35 11.61 -8.92
N THR A 199 -18.16 11.26 -9.39
CA THR A 199 -17.17 10.58 -8.57
C THR A 199 -16.47 11.61 -7.66
N PRO A 200 -16.51 11.44 -6.33
CA PRO A 200 -15.84 12.37 -5.42
C PRO A 200 -14.33 12.44 -5.68
N ASP A 201 -13.81 13.65 -5.78
CA ASP A 201 -12.38 13.91 -5.85
C ASP A 201 -11.65 13.32 -4.63
N PHE A 202 -10.44 12.78 -4.85
CA PHE A 202 -9.70 12.06 -3.82
C PHE A 202 -8.92 13.02 -2.93
N ILE A 203 -9.57 13.55 -1.92
CA ILE A 203 -9.00 14.47 -0.92
C ILE A 203 -8.90 13.76 0.43
N LYS A 204 -7.76 13.89 1.10
CA LYS A 204 -7.52 13.36 2.45
C LYS A 204 -6.95 14.44 3.34
N SER A 205 -7.17 14.33 4.65
CA SER A 205 -6.56 15.22 5.65
C SER A 205 -5.76 14.46 6.69
N LEU A 206 -4.83 15.16 7.30
CA LEU A 206 -4.08 14.76 8.50
C LEU A 206 -4.42 15.75 9.64
N PRO A 207 -4.45 15.29 10.90
CA PRO A 207 -4.41 16.24 12.02
C PRO A 207 -3.10 17.03 11.95
N VAL A 208 -3.13 18.28 12.39
CA VAL A 208 -1.95 19.17 12.38
C VAL A 208 -0.74 18.48 13.03
N SER A 209 -0.93 17.77 14.15
CA SER A 209 0.15 17.04 14.84
C SER A 209 0.88 16.04 13.94
N LYS A 210 0.16 15.34 13.04
CA LYS A 210 0.78 14.41 12.08
C LYS A 210 1.36 15.14 10.87
N ALA A 211 0.76 16.24 10.45
CA ALA A 211 1.27 17.06 9.36
C ALA A 211 2.63 17.72 9.69
N ILE A 212 2.82 18.15 10.95
CA ILE A 212 4.08 18.76 11.40
C ILE A 212 5.10 17.76 11.98
N ASP A 213 4.78 16.46 11.97
CA ASP A 213 5.73 15.39 12.33
C ASP A 213 6.99 15.51 11.45
N PRO A 214 8.21 15.48 12.03
CA PRO A 214 9.46 15.71 11.29
C PRO A 214 9.72 14.69 10.17
N ASP A 215 9.07 13.53 10.22
CA ASP A 215 9.19 12.48 9.21
C ASP A 215 8.11 12.58 8.11
N THR A 216 7.09 13.45 8.26
CA THR A 216 6.10 13.73 7.21
C THR A 216 6.70 14.73 6.22
N ILE A 217 6.82 14.32 4.94
CA ILE A 217 7.53 15.09 3.92
C ILE A 217 6.74 15.22 2.61
N VAL A 218 7.05 16.26 1.85
CA VAL A 218 6.69 16.38 0.44
C VAL A 218 7.90 15.90 -0.37
N ALA A 219 7.82 14.65 -0.86
CA ALA A 219 8.92 14.01 -1.57
C ALA A 219 8.90 14.33 -3.06
N TYR A 220 10.09 14.48 -3.64
CA TYR A 220 10.36 14.67 -5.07
C TYR A 220 11.32 13.61 -5.64
N GLU A 221 11.92 12.77 -4.78
CA GLU A 221 12.73 11.62 -5.20
C GLU A 221 12.29 10.33 -4.51
N MET A 222 12.51 9.21 -5.22
CA MET A 222 12.26 7.85 -4.75
C MET A 222 13.44 6.96 -5.14
N ASN A 223 14.11 6.37 -4.13
CA ASN A 223 15.29 5.51 -4.32
C ASN A 223 16.43 6.19 -5.09
N GLY A 224 16.69 7.49 -4.81
CA GLY A 224 17.78 8.25 -5.41
C GLY A 224 17.54 8.76 -6.84
N ALA A 225 16.30 8.67 -7.33
CA ALA A 225 15.88 9.18 -8.64
C ALA A 225 14.64 10.07 -8.51
N PRO A 226 14.33 10.95 -9.48
CA PRO A 226 13.05 11.64 -9.51
C PRO A 226 11.89 10.64 -9.38
N LEU A 227 10.79 11.07 -8.77
CA LEU A 227 9.61 10.22 -8.65
C LEU A 227 9.18 9.70 -10.04
N PRO A 228 8.98 8.38 -10.22
CA PRO A 228 8.34 7.89 -11.43
C PRO A 228 6.91 8.45 -11.54
N HIS A 229 6.42 8.62 -12.78
CA HIS A 229 5.07 9.15 -13.05
C HIS A 229 3.99 8.44 -12.21
N LEU A 230 3.91 7.11 -12.27
CA LEU A 230 2.92 6.33 -11.52
C LEU A 230 3.10 6.36 -9.99
N HIS A 231 4.19 6.96 -9.50
CA HIS A 231 4.44 7.16 -8.08
C HIS A 231 4.26 8.60 -7.61
N GLY A 232 3.70 9.47 -8.48
CA GLY A 232 3.25 10.80 -8.09
C GLY A 232 4.20 11.93 -8.48
N PHE A 233 5.01 11.75 -9.60
CA PHE A 233 5.77 12.86 -10.18
C PHE A 233 4.89 14.11 -10.39
N PRO A 234 5.38 15.34 -10.15
CA PRO A 234 6.72 15.73 -9.72
C PRO A 234 6.94 15.65 -8.21
N ALA A 235 5.88 15.72 -7.39
CA ALA A 235 5.97 15.62 -5.94
C ALA A 235 4.75 14.91 -5.33
N ARG A 236 4.98 14.27 -4.19
CA ARG A 236 3.94 13.55 -3.44
C ARG A 236 4.10 13.72 -1.95
N LEU A 237 3.00 13.56 -1.23
CA LEU A 237 3.01 13.47 0.23
C LEU A 237 3.47 12.08 0.67
N ILE A 238 4.35 12.03 1.67
CA ILE A 238 4.81 10.83 2.39
C ILE A 238 4.44 10.98 3.85
N VAL A 239 3.69 10.01 4.37
CA VAL A 239 3.22 9.98 5.77
C VAL A 239 3.68 8.67 6.42
N PRO A 240 4.94 8.59 6.87
CA PRO A 240 5.51 7.34 7.36
C PRO A 240 4.71 6.74 8.51
N GLY A 241 4.58 5.42 8.49
CA GLY A 241 3.82 4.65 9.48
C GLY A 241 2.30 4.63 9.26
N TRP A 242 1.74 5.55 8.48
CA TRP A 242 0.32 5.55 8.13
C TRP A 242 0.07 4.85 6.80
N THR A 243 -1.13 4.30 6.64
CA THR A 243 -1.51 3.60 5.39
C THR A 243 -1.47 4.51 4.17
N GLY A 244 -1.23 3.93 3.00
CA GLY A 244 -0.99 4.63 1.73
C GLY A 244 -2.13 5.55 1.27
N THR A 245 -3.31 5.44 1.86
CA THR A 245 -4.44 6.34 1.55
C THR A 245 -4.14 7.80 1.88
N TYR A 246 -3.21 8.09 2.78
CA TYR A 246 -2.77 9.43 3.14
C TYR A 246 -1.59 9.94 2.30
N TRP A 247 -0.98 9.10 1.49
CA TRP A 247 0.22 9.43 0.73
C TRP A 247 -0.16 9.99 -0.65
N MET A 248 -0.69 11.23 -0.66
CA MET A 248 -1.22 11.88 -1.86
C MET A 248 -0.16 11.98 -2.95
N LYS A 249 -0.48 11.49 -4.16
CA LYS A 249 0.34 11.58 -5.38
C LYS A 249 0.01 12.84 -6.16
N HIS A 250 0.96 13.29 -7.03
CA HIS A 250 0.73 14.46 -7.89
C HIS A 250 0.21 15.66 -7.11
N LEU A 251 0.80 15.94 -5.96
CA LEU A 251 0.30 16.89 -4.97
C LEU A 251 0.21 18.31 -5.53
N ILE A 252 -0.99 18.89 -5.61
CA ILE A 252 -1.22 20.24 -6.12
C ILE A 252 -1.77 21.21 -5.09
N SER A 253 -2.32 20.73 -3.97
CA SER A 253 -2.78 21.62 -2.92
C SER A 253 -2.56 21.07 -1.52
N ILE A 254 -2.28 21.99 -0.61
CA ILE A 254 -2.13 21.78 0.85
C ILE A 254 -2.97 22.87 1.53
N THR A 255 -4.08 22.47 2.16
CA THR A 255 -5.06 23.39 2.72
C THR A 255 -5.19 23.22 4.22
N ALA A 256 -4.78 24.20 4.99
CA ALA A 256 -4.99 24.24 6.44
C ALA A 256 -6.46 24.58 6.74
N LEU A 257 -7.09 23.78 7.61
CA LEU A 257 -8.51 23.83 7.91
C LEU A 257 -8.74 24.14 9.41
N THR A 258 -9.72 25.00 9.68
CA THR A 258 -10.24 25.26 11.04
C THR A 258 -11.44 24.38 11.39
N LYS A 259 -11.95 23.64 10.41
CA LYS A 259 -13.02 22.66 10.56
C LYS A 259 -12.59 21.34 9.95
N PRO A 260 -13.17 20.22 10.40
CA PRO A 260 -12.83 18.91 9.84
C PRO A 260 -13.14 18.81 8.36
N LEU A 261 -12.28 18.10 7.62
CA LEU A 261 -12.55 17.74 6.24
C LEU A 261 -13.71 16.74 6.18
N GLY A 262 -14.80 17.15 5.54
CA GLY A 262 -15.88 16.25 5.16
C GLY A 262 -15.59 15.47 3.88
N GLY A 263 -16.60 14.77 3.38
CA GLY A 263 -16.56 14.09 2.09
C GLY A 263 -16.32 12.59 2.16
N PHE A 264 -16.57 11.94 1.02
CA PHE A 264 -16.62 10.47 0.91
C PHE A 264 -15.35 9.77 1.41
N TRP A 265 -14.16 10.29 1.05
CA TRP A 265 -12.89 9.63 1.33
C TRP A 265 -12.41 9.78 2.79
N MET A 266 -13.06 10.65 3.58
CA MET A 266 -12.83 10.76 5.02
C MET A 266 -13.96 10.12 5.83
N ASN A 267 -15.20 10.18 5.33
CA ASN A 267 -16.38 9.60 5.93
C ASN A 267 -17.46 9.38 4.85
N PRO A 268 -17.87 8.14 4.50
CA PRO A 268 -17.69 6.87 5.26
C PRO A 268 -16.46 6.03 4.91
N ALA A 269 -15.69 6.35 3.84
CA ALA A 269 -14.57 5.52 3.42
C ALA A 269 -13.36 5.59 4.38
N TYR A 270 -12.54 4.55 4.38
CA TYR A 270 -11.31 4.46 5.17
C TYR A 270 -11.49 4.56 6.69
N ARG A 271 -12.52 3.87 7.18
CA ARG A 271 -12.82 3.76 8.60
C ARG A 271 -12.80 2.31 9.06
N ILE A 272 -12.48 2.11 10.34
CA ILE A 272 -12.42 0.80 11.01
C ILE A 272 -13.25 0.83 12.29
N PRO A 273 -13.74 -0.32 12.79
CA PRO A 273 -14.46 -0.39 14.06
C PRO A 273 -13.60 0.09 15.23
N VAL A 274 -14.17 0.91 16.11
CA VAL A 274 -13.51 1.37 17.33
C VAL A 274 -13.19 0.18 18.23
N GLY A 275 -11.97 0.15 18.78
CA GLY A 275 -11.53 -0.85 19.75
C GLY A 275 -11.06 -2.17 19.18
N LEU A 276 -11.27 -2.46 17.90
CA LEU A 276 -10.78 -3.70 17.27
C LEU A 276 -9.35 -3.61 16.76
N PHE A 277 -8.88 -2.40 16.45
CA PHE A 277 -7.55 -2.17 15.89
C PHE A 277 -6.83 -1.08 16.68
N PRO A 278 -5.49 -1.13 16.72
CA PRO A 278 -4.72 -0.04 17.31
C PRO A 278 -4.89 1.23 16.48
N VAL A 279 -5.35 2.29 17.13
CA VAL A 279 -5.50 3.63 16.55
C VAL A 279 -4.86 4.60 17.52
N VAL A 280 -3.81 5.29 17.10
CA VAL A 280 -3.06 6.22 17.95
C VAL A 280 -3.58 7.64 17.79
N ALA A 281 -3.88 8.07 16.56
CA ALA A 281 -4.41 9.39 16.27
C ALA A 281 -5.88 9.31 15.85
N ARG A 282 -6.69 10.22 16.38
CA ARG A 282 -8.11 10.33 16.10
C ARG A 282 -8.44 11.66 15.46
N PHE A 283 -9.35 11.62 14.49
CA PHE A 283 -9.99 12.81 13.95
C PHE A 283 -11.31 13.02 14.72
N VAL A 284 -11.27 13.81 15.76
CA VAL A 284 -12.38 13.96 16.73
C VAL A 284 -13.74 14.21 16.07
N SER A 285 -13.76 15.04 15.05
CA SER A 285 -14.99 15.40 14.35
C SER A 285 -15.46 14.40 13.29
N GLN A 286 -14.63 13.42 12.95
CA GLN A 286 -14.93 12.36 11.99
C GLN A 286 -15.18 11.02 12.69
N GLU A 287 -14.98 10.96 13.99
CA GLU A 287 -15.28 9.76 14.78
C GLU A 287 -16.79 9.62 14.97
N THR A 288 -17.23 8.38 14.96
CA THR A 288 -18.57 7.97 15.38
C THR A 288 -18.46 7.06 16.59
N ALA A 289 -19.57 6.76 17.24
CA ALA A 289 -19.60 5.81 18.37
C ALA A 289 -19.07 4.42 18.00
N THR A 290 -19.08 4.05 16.73
CA THR A 290 -18.77 2.68 16.27
C THR A 290 -17.56 2.56 15.36
N ASN A 291 -17.04 3.67 14.81
CA ASN A 291 -15.89 3.63 13.90
C ASN A 291 -14.97 4.85 14.02
N THR A 292 -13.76 4.69 13.53
CA THR A 292 -12.69 5.70 13.54
C THR A 292 -11.90 5.63 12.24
N PRO A 293 -11.22 6.71 11.80
CA PRO A 293 -10.35 6.66 10.63
C PRO A 293 -9.26 5.59 10.77
N ILE A 294 -8.98 4.89 9.67
CA ILE A 294 -7.79 4.05 9.58
C ILE A 294 -6.56 4.96 9.50
N THR A 295 -5.54 4.70 10.30
CA THR A 295 -4.32 5.50 10.35
C THR A 295 -3.07 4.63 10.22
N GLU A 296 -2.57 4.09 11.30
CA GLU A 296 -1.30 3.38 11.35
C GLU A 296 -1.34 2.00 10.69
N ILE A 297 -0.22 1.63 10.10
CA ILE A 297 0.01 0.27 9.59
C ILE A 297 0.15 -0.67 10.80
N VAL A 298 -0.64 -1.73 10.83
CA VAL A 298 -0.51 -2.78 11.86
C VAL A 298 0.73 -3.64 11.61
N VAL A 299 1.27 -4.25 12.68
CA VAL A 299 2.43 -5.14 12.58
C VAL A 299 2.15 -6.33 11.65
N ASN A 300 3.11 -6.63 10.81
CA ASN A 300 3.02 -7.68 9.79
C ASN A 300 4.39 -8.34 9.57
N SER A 301 4.34 -9.57 9.07
CA SER A 301 5.50 -10.25 8.49
C SER A 301 5.08 -11.18 7.34
N LEU A 302 6.01 -11.41 6.43
CA LEU A 302 5.83 -12.34 5.31
C LEU A 302 7.11 -13.15 5.10
N ILE A 303 6.93 -14.41 4.73
CA ILE A 303 7.96 -15.25 4.13
C ILE A 303 8.02 -14.86 2.64
N THR A 304 9.17 -14.41 2.17
CA THR A 304 9.37 -13.98 0.78
C THR A 304 10.38 -14.85 0.03
N SER A 305 11.10 -15.72 0.74
CA SER A 305 12.10 -16.63 0.17
C SER A 305 11.51 -17.81 -0.60
N HIS A 306 10.35 -18.30 -0.18
CA HIS A 306 9.68 -19.47 -0.75
C HIS A 306 8.18 -19.20 -0.89
N ARG A 307 7.57 -19.83 -1.91
CA ARG A 307 6.14 -19.86 -2.11
C ARG A 307 5.51 -20.99 -1.32
N ASP A 308 4.22 -20.86 -1.04
CA ASP A 308 3.42 -22.00 -0.61
C ASP A 308 3.45 -23.12 -1.67
N GLY A 309 3.54 -24.36 -1.22
CA GLY A 309 3.66 -25.53 -2.08
C GLY A 309 5.05 -25.76 -2.71
N ALA A 310 6.06 -24.92 -2.45
CA ALA A 310 7.38 -25.07 -3.04
C ALA A 310 8.06 -26.37 -2.61
N LYS A 311 8.80 -27.00 -3.55
CA LYS A 311 9.65 -28.16 -3.27
C LYS A 311 11.01 -27.72 -2.79
N VAL A 312 11.52 -28.34 -1.74
CA VAL A 312 12.84 -28.09 -1.16
C VAL A 312 13.59 -29.39 -0.92
N LYS A 313 14.89 -29.30 -0.67
CA LYS A 313 15.68 -30.47 -0.26
C LYS A 313 15.44 -30.77 1.22
N ARG A 314 15.42 -32.03 1.61
CA ARG A 314 15.44 -32.45 3.01
C ARG A 314 16.70 -31.94 3.70
N GLY A 315 16.58 -31.55 4.97
CA GLY A 315 17.67 -31.02 5.78
C GLY A 315 17.58 -29.52 5.93
N LYS A 316 18.72 -28.82 5.99
CA LYS A 316 18.79 -27.38 6.25
C LYS A 316 18.28 -26.59 5.04
N VAL A 317 17.27 -25.75 5.26
CA VAL A 317 16.67 -24.82 4.27
C VAL A 317 16.63 -23.42 4.88
N ALA A 318 17.25 -22.45 4.21
CA ALA A 318 17.21 -21.06 4.65
C ALA A 318 15.86 -20.42 4.27
N ILE A 319 15.06 -20.06 5.26
CA ILE A 319 13.82 -19.31 5.12
C ILE A 319 14.09 -17.86 5.43
N GLY A 320 13.47 -16.94 4.71
CA GLY A 320 13.64 -15.52 4.96
C GLY A 320 12.44 -14.71 4.51
N GLY A 321 12.37 -13.49 5.03
CA GLY A 321 11.28 -12.61 4.73
C GLY A 321 11.45 -11.21 5.28
N LEU A 322 10.35 -10.47 5.35
CA LEU A 322 10.28 -9.10 5.80
C LEU A 322 9.23 -8.95 6.90
N ALA A 323 9.49 -8.05 7.85
CA ALA A 323 8.54 -7.63 8.87
C ALA A 323 8.48 -6.10 8.93
N TRP A 324 7.33 -5.52 9.31
CA TRP A 324 7.12 -4.08 9.40
C TRP A 324 5.93 -3.72 10.27
N ASP A 325 5.84 -2.45 10.65
CA ASP A 325 4.72 -1.90 11.41
C ASP A 325 4.53 -0.39 11.17
N GLY A 326 3.68 0.24 11.95
CA GLY A 326 3.37 1.67 11.92
C GLY A 326 4.45 2.62 12.44
N GLY A 327 5.68 2.15 12.68
CA GLY A 327 6.80 3.00 13.08
C GLY A 327 7.26 2.85 14.52
N TYR A 328 6.81 1.82 15.24
CA TYR A 328 7.37 1.44 16.55
C TYR A 328 8.65 0.62 16.38
N GLY A 329 8.81 -0.02 15.20
CA GLY A 329 9.95 -0.87 14.86
C GLY A 329 9.79 -2.32 15.36
N ILE A 330 10.33 -3.25 14.58
CA ILE A 330 10.22 -4.69 14.85
C ILE A 330 11.22 -5.08 15.97
N ARG A 331 10.70 -5.74 17.00
CA ARG A 331 11.47 -6.31 18.12
C ARG A 331 11.89 -7.75 17.84
N ALA A 332 10.98 -8.56 17.34
CA ALA A 332 11.19 -9.98 17.10
C ALA A 332 10.37 -10.49 15.91
N VAL A 333 10.86 -11.54 15.28
CA VAL A 333 10.12 -12.40 14.37
C VAL A 333 10.30 -13.82 14.85
N ASP A 334 9.20 -14.52 15.05
CA ASP A 334 9.19 -15.90 15.51
C ASP A 334 8.61 -16.81 14.42
N VAL A 335 9.17 -18.00 14.29
CA VAL A 335 8.79 -19.02 13.31
C VAL A 335 8.33 -20.26 14.05
N SER A 336 7.18 -20.80 13.65
CA SER A 336 6.70 -22.11 14.09
C SER A 336 6.70 -23.10 12.94
N THR A 337 7.06 -24.35 13.24
CA THR A 337 7.07 -25.47 12.28
C THR A 337 6.17 -26.62 12.70
N ASP A 338 5.33 -26.39 13.72
CA ASP A 338 4.44 -27.40 14.33
C ASP A 338 2.99 -26.90 14.49
N GLY A 339 2.59 -25.94 13.65
CA GLY A 339 1.24 -25.37 13.66
C GLY A 339 0.97 -24.36 14.76
N GLY A 340 2.02 -23.67 15.25
CA GLY A 340 1.90 -22.63 16.27
C GLY A 340 1.99 -23.14 17.71
N LYS A 341 2.37 -24.41 17.92
CA LYS A 341 2.53 -24.98 19.27
C LYS A 341 3.82 -24.52 19.93
N THR A 342 4.90 -24.48 19.15
CA THR A 342 6.20 -23.95 19.61
C THR A 342 6.70 -22.90 18.62
N TRP A 343 7.50 -21.96 19.13
CA TRP A 343 8.05 -20.84 18.40
C TRP A 343 9.53 -20.71 18.62
N SER A 344 10.26 -20.41 17.57
CA SER A 344 11.72 -20.16 17.61
C SER A 344 12.01 -18.81 16.98
N GLY A 345 12.88 -18.03 17.62
CA GLY A 345 13.26 -16.70 17.16
C GLY A 345 14.03 -16.77 15.82
N ALA A 346 13.63 -15.93 14.87
CA ALA A 346 14.39 -15.69 13.66
C ALA A 346 15.49 -14.64 13.88
N THR A 347 16.55 -14.69 13.08
CA THR A 347 17.60 -13.68 13.08
C THR A 347 17.13 -12.44 12.32
N LEU A 348 17.10 -11.28 12.97
CA LEU A 348 16.78 -10.01 12.32
C LEU A 348 17.98 -9.49 11.53
N GLY A 349 17.74 -9.05 10.29
CA GLY A 349 18.74 -8.45 9.42
C GLY A 349 18.97 -6.95 9.70
N GLN A 350 19.47 -6.22 8.70
CA GLN A 350 19.77 -4.79 8.81
C GLN A 350 18.53 -3.97 9.15
N ASP A 351 18.67 -3.04 10.08
CA ASP A 351 17.66 -2.02 10.41
C ASP A 351 17.89 -0.77 9.57
N LEU A 352 16.95 -0.44 8.70
CA LEU A 352 16.98 0.78 7.87
C LEU A 352 16.14 1.92 8.47
N GLY A 353 15.63 1.74 9.67
CA GLY A 353 14.80 2.71 10.38
C GLY A 353 13.42 2.16 10.74
N ARG A 354 12.76 2.87 11.65
CA ARG A 354 11.52 2.43 12.30
C ARG A 354 10.34 2.19 11.34
N TYR A 355 10.34 2.83 10.17
CA TYR A 355 9.26 2.69 9.18
C TYR A 355 9.62 1.76 8.02
N ALA A 356 10.84 1.21 8.01
CA ALA A 356 11.33 0.36 6.95
C ALA A 356 10.92 -1.10 7.11
N PHE A 357 11.01 -1.87 6.02
CA PHE A 357 11.01 -3.31 6.13
C PHE A 357 12.21 -3.78 6.96
N ARG A 358 11.97 -4.68 7.92
CA ARG A 358 12.97 -5.39 8.70
C ARG A 358 13.19 -6.78 8.10
N PRO A 359 14.31 -7.07 7.44
CA PRO A 359 14.61 -8.43 6.98
C PRO A 359 14.77 -9.38 8.16
N TRP A 360 14.45 -10.65 7.92
CA TRP A 360 14.68 -11.72 8.88
C TRP A 360 15.04 -13.02 8.16
N SER A 361 15.71 -13.94 8.86
CA SER A 361 16.09 -15.26 8.37
C SER A 361 15.96 -16.32 9.46
N PHE A 362 15.69 -17.56 9.02
CA PHE A 362 15.52 -18.72 9.88
C PHE A 362 16.02 -19.97 9.18
N ASP A 363 16.77 -20.83 9.90
CA ASP A 363 17.24 -22.11 9.38
C ASP A 363 16.25 -23.23 9.69
N LEU A 364 15.40 -23.57 8.73
CA LEU A 364 14.47 -24.68 8.83
C LEU A 364 15.21 -26.02 8.68
N GLN A 365 14.92 -26.98 9.55
CA GLN A 365 15.27 -28.39 9.34
C GLN A 365 14.12 -29.12 8.67
N ALA A 366 14.09 -29.10 7.33
CA ALA A 366 13.03 -29.70 6.54
C ALA A 366 13.03 -31.23 6.69
N LYS A 367 11.90 -31.78 7.13
CA LYS A 367 11.63 -33.23 7.24
C LYS A 367 11.01 -33.73 5.93
N SER A 368 11.14 -35.03 5.66
CA SER A 368 10.47 -35.67 4.51
C SER A 368 8.95 -35.42 4.57
N GLY A 369 8.35 -35.04 3.44
CA GLY A 369 6.94 -34.71 3.32
C GLY A 369 6.65 -33.23 3.53
N LYS A 370 5.46 -32.91 4.08
CA LYS A 370 4.98 -31.53 4.26
C LYS A 370 5.60 -30.89 5.50
N ASN A 371 6.11 -29.67 5.32
CA ASN A 371 6.64 -28.81 6.38
C ASN A 371 5.86 -27.51 6.37
N THR A 372 4.94 -27.35 7.30
CA THR A 372 4.13 -26.12 7.42
C THR A 372 4.84 -25.12 8.34
N ILE A 373 4.99 -23.91 7.85
CA ILE A 373 5.75 -22.84 8.51
C ILE A 373 4.82 -21.65 8.73
N LEU A 374 4.72 -21.19 9.98
CA LEU A 374 4.04 -19.95 10.34
C LEU A 374 5.07 -18.90 10.74
N VAL A 375 4.78 -17.65 10.45
CA VAL A 375 5.62 -16.51 10.88
C VAL A 375 4.79 -15.47 11.62
N ASN A 376 5.36 -14.96 12.72
CA ASN A 376 4.77 -13.94 13.57
C ASN A 376 5.78 -12.85 13.92
N ALA A 377 5.43 -11.59 13.66
CA ALA A 377 6.24 -10.45 14.08
C ALA A 377 5.67 -9.80 15.34
N THR A 378 6.58 -9.29 16.18
CA THR A 378 6.25 -8.47 17.35
C THR A 378 7.02 -7.17 17.26
N ASN A 379 6.35 -6.02 17.44
CA ASN A 379 7.01 -4.72 17.48
C ASN A 379 7.52 -4.35 18.89
N LYS A 380 8.21 -3.21 19.01
CA LYS A 380 8.85 -2.78 20.27
C LYS A 380 7.85 -2.41 21.38
N ILE A 381 6.60 -2.12 21.06
CA ILE A 381 5.54 -1.86 22.06
C ILE A 381 4.70 -3.10 22.38
N GLY A 382 5.09 -4.28 21.86
CA GLY A 382 4.46 -5.56 22.20
C GLY A 382 3.25 -5.94 21.33
N GLN A 383 2.90 -5.16 20.33
CA GLN A 383 1.87 -5.58 19.35
C GLN A 383 2.41 -6.71 18.49
N THR A 384 1.53 -7.66 18.16
CA THR A 384 1.85 -8.85 17.36
C THR A 384 0.79 -9.09 16.29
N GLN A 385 1.09 -9.96 15.34
CA GLN A 385 0.11 -10.42 14.36
C GLN A 385 -0.96 -11.30 15.03
N THR A 386 -2.08 -11.47 14.36
CA THR A 386 -3.20 -12.28 14.86
C THR A 386 -3.19 -13.69 14.28
N GLY A 387 -3.63 -14.67 15.06
CA GLY A 387 -3.83 -16.05 14.57
C GLY A 387 -5.08 -16.21 13.71
N THR A 388 -6.06 -15.30 13.89
CA THR A 388 -7.33 -15.28 13.16
C THR A 388 -7.64 -13.89 12.64
N LEU A 389 -8.43 -13.80 11.58
CA LEU A 389 -8.82 -12.55 10.98
C LEU A 389 -9.68 -11.73 11.94
N LEU A 390 -9.27 -10.49 12.21
CA LEU A 390 -10.14 -9.47 12.78
C LEU A 390 -10.98 -8.88 11.64
N PHE A 391 -12.14 -9.50 11.40
CA PHE A 391 -12.98 -9.16 10.28
C PHE A 391 -13.54 -7.74 10.40
N ASN A 392 -13.52 -7.00 9.29
CA ASN A 392 -14.29 -5.77 9.09
C ASN A 392 -14.77 -5.69 7.64
N GLY A 393 -15.91 -5.02 7.43
CA GLY A 393 -16.58 -4.98 6.13
C GLY A 393 -15.81 -4.31 4.99
N ALA A 394 -14.68 -3.67 5.27
CA ALA A 394 -13.80 -3.06 4.27
C ALA A 394 -12.53 -3.89 4.00
N GLY A 395 -12.31 -4.96 4.76
CA GLY A 395 -11.11 -5.82 4.64
C GLY A 395 -9.80 -5.07 4.90
N TYR A 396 -9.83 -4.12 5.83
CA TYR A 396 -8.65 -3.38 6.23
C TYR A 396 -7.89 -4.09 7.35
N HIS A 397 -6.58 -3.79 7.47
CA HIS A 397 -5.73 -4.27 8.55
C HIS A 397 -5.67 -5.80 8.70
N ASN A 398 -5.75 -6.54 7.58
CA ASN A 398 -5.53 -7.98 7.64
C ASN A 398 -4.04 -8.25 7.96
N ASN A 399 -3.76 -8.60 9.21
CA ASN A 399 -2.43 -8.94 9.70
C ASN A 399 -2.35 -10.37 10.25
N VAL A 400 -3.18 -11.27 9.75
CA VAL A 400 -3.12 -12.70 10.11
C VAL A 400 -1.72 -13.24 9.81
N MET A 401 -1.18 -14.04 10.73
CA MET A 401 0.08 -14.74 10.53
C MET A 401 0.06 -15.51 9.20
N GLN A 402 1.11 -15.32 8.37
CA GLN A 402 1.23 -16.09 7.15
C GLN A 402 1.64 -17.53 7.45
N SER A 403 1.00 -18.47 6.76
CA SER A 403 1.38 -19.88 6.75
C SER A 403 1.73 -20.30 5.34
N ILE A 404 2.85 -21.01 5.16
CA ILE A 404 3.22 -21.69 3.91
C ILE A 404 3.55 -23.13 4.21
N THR A 405 3.40 -24.01 3.22
CA THR A 405 3.79 -25.43 3.28
C THR A 405 4.86 -25.70 2.22
N LEU A 406 6.00 -26.25 2.65
CA LEU A 406 7.06 -26.74 1.77
C LEU A 406 7.04 -28.26 1.73
N THR A 407 7.37 -28.84 0.59
CA THR A 407 7.48 -30.31 0.42
C THR A 407 8.93 -30.69 0.22
N ALA A 408 9.46 -31.56 1.09
CA ALA A 408 10.83 -32.08 1.02
C ALA A 408 10.88 -33.59 0.76
#